data_cf5a5563c92245a93a9505d56487f736
#
_entry.id   cf5a5563c92245a93a9505d56487f736
#
_cell.length_a   1.000
_cell.length_b   1.000
_cell.length_c   1.000
_cell.angle_alpha   90.00
_cell.angle_beta   90.00
_cell.angle_gamma   90.00
#
_symmetry.space_group_name_H-M   'P 1'
#
loop_
_entity.id
_entity.type
_entity.pdbx_description
1 polymer ?
#
loop_
_entity_poly.entity_id
_entity_poly.type
_entity_poly.pdbx_seq_one_letter_code
_entity_poly.pdbx_strand_id
1 'polypeptide(L)'
;MAVMITGASGPIGHALVPLLAQKDEVRAAVRAPASAESLRALGAKVTLDRLDDADALADVLGGVFTIVHLVGGPDQGDDDALLDANHGSTVRAVAAARAAGVRRFVLVSVPGASPGAPVPFLRAKGLAEEVVTTSGLQHAVIRSAPVIGTGSLWFAATVVGALQDPPVVWGPGDRSLAPVALGDLAAAIAVADDLDVDLAGTWALEGPDPVTSDELLSMLAGPAVVPEHLERETARARLSGLLGRELGAHVVDAITGPARADAAPAAPAFGVSLTPLERAVRETLATAAAPGRG
;
A
#
# COMPACT_ATOMS: atom_id res chain seq x y z
N MET A 1 9.49 -0.10 -22.20
CA MET A 1 9.01 1.31 -22.02
C MET A 1 9.55 1.84 -20.69
N ALA A 2 9.38 3.13 -20.35
CA ALA A 2 9.81 3.60 -19.04
C ALA A 2 8.60 3.75 -18.09
N VAL A 3 8.75 3.26 -16.86
CA VAL A 3 7.76 3.41 -15.80
C VAL A 3 8.36 4.21 -14.64
N MET A 4 7.61 5.18 -14.12
CA MET A 4 7.97 5.94 -12.92
C MET A 4 7.21 5.40 -11.71
N ILE A 5 7.93 5.08 -10.63
CA ILE A 5 7.33 4.71 -9.36
C ILE A 5 7.59 5.83 -8.36
N THR A 6 6.54 6.49 -7.92
CA THR A 6 6.59 7.46 -6.83
C THR A 6 6.28 6.75 -5.50
N GLY A 7 7.02 7.07 -4.44
CA GLY A 7 6.90 6.32 -3.18
C GLY A 7 7.56 4.94 -3.20
N ALA A 8 8.51 4.71 -4.10
CA ALA A 8 9.20 3.44 -4.31
C ALA A 8 9.96 2.92 -3.07
N SER A 9 10.30 3.77 -2.10
CA SER A 9 11.00 3.39 -0.87
C SER A 9 10.16 2.57 0.12
N GLY A 10 8.86 2.46 -0.12
CA GLY A 10 7.96 1.62 0.67
C GLY A 10 8.04 0.13 0.30
N PRO A 11 7.40 -0.75 1.10
CA PRO A 11 7.42 -2.19 0.87
C PRO A 11 6.87 -2.60 -0.51
N ILE A 12 5.81 -1.95 -0.97
CA ILE A 12 5.23 -2.22 -2.30
C ILE A 12 6.24 -1.89 -3.40
N GLY A 13 6.93 -0.75 -3.31
CA GLY A 13 7.94 -0.35 -4.30
C GLY A 13 9.12 -1.34 -4.35
N HIS A 14 9.60 -1.79 -3.20
CA HIS A 14 10.67 -2.80 -3.15
C HIS A 14 10.27 -4.15 -3.76
N ALA A 15 9.01 -4.56 -3.60
CA ALA A 15 8.49 -5.77 -4.24
C ALA A 15 8.23 -5.59 -5.74
N LEU A 16 7.84 -4.38 -6.18
CA LEU A 16 7.45 -4.08 -7.55
C LEU A 16 8.64 -3.84 -8.49
N VAL A 17 9.67 -3.10 -8.02
CA VAL A 17 10.84 -2.72 -8.84
C VAL A 17 11.45 -3.91 -9.55
N PRO A 18 11.80 -5.04 -8.89
CA PRO A 18 12.42 -6.17 -9.58
C PRO A 18 11.51 -6.85 -10.60
N LEU A 19 10.18 -6.77 -10.46
CA LEU A 19 9.24 -7.32 -11.42
C LEU A 19 9.21 -6.49 -12.70
N LEU A 20 9.14 -5.17 -12.57
CA LEU A 20 9.11 -4.26 -13.71
C LEU A 20 10.47 -4.15 -14.41
N ALA A 21 11.57 -4.18 -13.66
CA ALA A 21 12.92 -4.07 -14.21
C ALA A 21 13.32 -5.24 -15.15
N GLN A 22 12.55 -6.33 -15.16
CA GLN A 22 12.75 -7.44 -16.09
C GLN A 22 12.35 -7.09 -17.53
N LYS A 23 11.44 -6.13 -17.72
CA LYS A 23 10.85 -5.81 -19.03
C LYS A 23 10.92 -4.33 -19.41
N ASP A 24 11.10 -3.45 -18.42
CA ASP A 24 10.99 -2.01 -18.59
C ASP A 24 12.13 -1.24 -17.90
N GLU A 25 12.36 0.00 -18.35
CA GLU A 25 13.18 0.95 -17.61
C GLU A 25 12.38 1.45 -16.39
N VAL A 26 12.81 1.08 -15.19
CA VAL A 26 12.17 1.55 -13.95
C VAL A 26 12.88 2.80 -13.44
N ARG A 27 12.12 3.87 -13.27
CA ARG A 27 12.56 5.09 -12.59
C ARG A 27 11.85 5.16 -11.24
N ALA A 28 12.60 5.48 -10.18
CA ALA A 28 12.08 5.60 -8.84
C ALA A 28 12.35 7.01 -8.30
N ALA A 29 11.29 7.72 -7.94
CA ALA A 29 11.39 8.99 -7.23
C ALA A 29 11.37 8.75 -5.73
N VAL A 30 12.41 9.21 -5.01
CA VAL A 30 12.53 9.07 -3.55
C VAL A 30 12.95 10.38 -2.90
N ARG A 31 12.44 10.65 -1.71
CA ARG A 31 12.76 11.85 -0.93
C ARG A 31 14.09 11.72 -0.18
N ALA A 32 14.41 10.53 0.30
CA ALA A 32 15.59 10.28 1.14
C ALA A 32 16.70 9.56 0.38
N PRO A 33 17.93 10.09 0.37
CA PRO A 33 19.08 9.44 -0.27
C PRO A 33 19.35 8.02 0.23
N ALA A 34 19.08 7.75 1.52
CA ALA A 34 19.29 6.44 2.13
C ALA A 34 18.51 5.30 1.45
N SER A 35 17.33 5.60 0.85
CA SER A 35 16.54 4.61 0.13
C SER A 35 17.01 4.36 -1.31
N ALA A 36 17.96 5.15 -1.81
CA ALA A 36 18.34 5.11 -3.21
C ALA A 36 19.19 3.87 -3.55
N GLU A 37 20.07 3.46 -2.65
CA GLU A 37 21.00 2.35 -2.90
C GLU A 37 20.27 1.02 -3.05
N SER A 38 19.36 0.72 -2.13
CA SER A 38 18.54 -0.51 -2.18
C SER A 38 17.73 -0.60 -3.47
N LEU A 39 17.11 0.50 -3.91
CA LEU A 39 16.33 0.52 -5.15
C LEU A 39 17.19 0.39 -6.40
N ARG A 40 18.41 0.97 -6.40
CA ARG A 40 19.37 0.77 -7.51
C ARG A 40 19.81 -0.69 -7.60
N ALA A 41 20.06 -1.33 -6.46
CA ALA A 41 20.41 -2.75 -6.41
C ALA A 41 19.28 -3.65 -6.95
N LEU A 42 18.03 -3.20 -6.87
CA LEU A 42 16.85 -3.87 -7.44
C LEU A 42 16.63 -3.56 -8.93
N GLY A 43 17.42 -2.68 -9.55
CA GLY A 43 17.36 -2.37 -10.98
C GLY A 43 16.71 -1.03 -11.33
N ALA A 44 16.35 -0.18 -10.35
CA ALA A 44 15.77 1.13 -10.64
C ALA A 44 16.82 2.21 -10.91
N LYS A 45 16.54 3.11 -11.84
CA LYS A 45 17.18 4.43 -11.95
C LYS A 45 16.55 5.35 -10.92
N VAL A 46 17.30 5.76 -9.90
CA VAL A 46 16.75 6.53 -8.78
C VAL A 46 17.03 8.01 -8.96
N THR A 47 15.98 8.81 -8.87
CA THR A 47 16.02 10.27 -8.80
C THR A 47 15.64 10.74 -7.41
N LEU A 48 16.44 11.65 -6.85
CA LEU A 48 16.07 12.38 -5.64
C LEU A 48 15.09 13.49 -6.06
N ASP A 49 13.85 13.33 -5.70
CA ASP A 49 12.79 14.19 -6.20
C ASP A 49 11.99 14.84 -5.09
N ARG A 50 11.56 16.04 -5.38
CA ARG A 50 10.60 16.80 -4.62
C ARG A 50 9.21 16.54 -5.19
N LEU A 51 8.55 15.49 -4.70
CA LEU A 51 7.16 15.18 -5.05
C LEU A 51 6.16 16.28 -4.61
N ASP A 52 6.66 17.34 -4.02
CA ASP A 52 5.94 18.55 -3.66
C ASP A 52 5.93 19.62 -4.78
N ASP A 53 6.72 19.40 -5.86
CA ASP A 53 6.82 20.27 -7.02
C ASP A 53 6.44 19.53 -8.30
N ALA A 54 5.31 19.94 -8.91
CA ALA A 54 4.79 19.30 -10.12
C ALA A 54 5.68 19.56 -11.35
N ASP A 55 6.32 20.71 -11.44
CA ASP A 55 7.18 21.06 -12.57
C ASP A 55 8.49 20.27 -12.50
N ALA A 56 9.10 20.18 -11.31
CA ALA A 56 10.28 19.34 -11.08
C ALA A 56 9.99 17.85 -11.35
N LEU A 57 8.81 17.38 -10.98
CA LEU A 57 8.38 16.01 -11.30
C LEU A 57 8.18 15.83 -12.80
N ALA A 58 7.59 16.81 -13.50
CA ALA A 58 7.39 16.73 -14.95
C ALA A 58 8.71 16.62 -15.72
N ASP A 59 9.77 17.30 -15.26
CA ASP A 59 11.10 17.26 -15.89
C ASP A 59 11.72 15.86 -15.90
N VAL A 60 11.46 15.04 -14.85
CA VAL A 60 11.99 13.67 -14.76
C VAL A 60 11.10 12.62 -15.44
N LEU A 61 9.92 13.03 -15.91
CA LEU A 61 8.96 12.15 -16.59
C LEU A 61 9.17 12.03 -18.09
N GLY A 62 10.16 12.70 -18.68
CA GLY A 62 10.43 12.61 -20.12
C GLY A 62 10.58 11.16 -20.60
N GLY A 63 9.70 10.71 -21.53
CA GLY A 63 9.66 9.34 -22.06
C GLY A 63 9.06 8.28 -21.13
N VAL A 64 8.49 8.67 -19.99
CA VAL A 64 7.73 7.79 -19.12
C VAL A 64 6.33 7.56 -19.72
N PHE A 65 5.90 6.30 -19.76
CA PHE A 65 4.57 5.92 -20.25
C PHE A 65 3.56 5.71 -19.13
N THR A 66 4.01 5.18 -18.00
CA THR A 66 3.17 4.89 -16.84
C THR A 66 3.76 5.50 -15.58
N ILE A 67 2.91 6.09 -14.74
CA ILE A 67 3.21 6.38 -13.34
C ILE A 67 2.50 5.36 -12.46
N VAL A 68 3.25 4.71 -11.57
CA VAL A 68 2.72 3.95 -10.44
C VAL A 68 2.88 4.80 -9.18
N HIS A 69 1.75 5.28 -8.64
CA HIS A 69 1.73 6.19 -7.50
C HIS A 69 1.48 5.44 -6.19
N LEU A 70 2.55 5.27 -5.41
CA LEU A 70 2.55 4.59 -4.11
C LEU A 70 2.71 5.55 -2.93
N VAL A 71 2.73 6.86 -3.19
CA VAL A 71 2.87 7.87 -2.13
C VAL A 71 1.61 7.93 -1.28
N GLY A 72 1.81 8.21 -0.01
CA GLY A 72 0.74 8.33 0.97
C GLY A 72 0.76 7.20 2.00
N GLY A 73 -0.26 7.20 2.83
CA GLY A 73 -0.42 6.26 3.93
C GLY A 73 -1.05 6.95 5.14
N PRO A 74 -1.40 6.20 6.19
CA PRO A 74 -2.07 6.76 7.37
C PRO A 74 -1.13 7.44 8.36
N ASP A 75 0.18 7.20 8.28
CA ASP A 75 1.18 7.66 9.26
C ASP A 75 1.86 8.95 8.77
N GLN A 76 1.10 10.04 8.68
CA GLN A 76 1.53 11.33 8.08
C GLN A 76 1.37 12.54 9.02
N GLY A 77 1.33 12.33 10.32
CA GLY A 77 1.20 13.43 11.28
C GLY A 77 -0.26 13.87 11.50
N ASP A 78 -0.55 15.17 11.32
CA ASP A 78 -1.91 15.72 11.48
C ASP A 78 -2.77 15.57 10.21
N ASP A 79 -4.01 16.10 10.29
CA ASP A 79 -4.99 16.00 9.19
C ASP A 79 -4.53 16.69 7.91
N ASP A 80 -3.83 17.82 8.02
CA ASP A 80 -3.36 18.59 6.87
C ASP A 80 -2.20 17.84 6.17
N ALA A 81 -1.24 17.35 6.95
CA ALA A 81 -0.14 16.53 6.45
C ALA A 81 -0.64 15.21 5.83
N LEU A 82 -1.64 14.59 6.45
CA LEU A 82 -2.30 13.40 5.92
C LEU A 82 -2.97 13.68 4.57
N LEU A 83 -3.72 14.77 4.48
CA LEU A 83 -4.42 15.18 3.26
C LEU A 83 -3.42 15.51 2.15
N ASP A 84 -2.37 16.26 2.43
CA ASP A 84 -1.36 16.60 1.44
C ASP A 84 -0.59 15.37 0.96
N ALA A 85 -0.18 14.49 1.87
CA ALA A 85 0.56 13.29 1.51
C ALA A 85 -0.25 12.29 0.65
N ASN A 86 -1.56 12.21 0.81
CA ASN A 86 -2.41 11.29 0.06
C ASN A 86 -3.09 11.95 -1.14
N HIS A 87 -3.82 13.03 -0.94
CA HIS A 87 -4.55 13.73 -2.01
C HIS A 87 -3.65 14.75 -2.73
N GLY A 88 -2.98 15.65 -2.01
CA GLY A 88 -2.14 16.69 -2.59
C GLY A 88 -1.01 16.13 -3.47
N SER A 89 -0.33 15.08 -3.01
CA SER A 89 0.70 14.40 -3.80
C SER A 89 0.14 13.79 -5.09
N THR A 90 -1.09 13.24 -5.05
CA THR A 90 -1.76 12.69 -6.23
C THR A 90 -2.14 13.80 -7.22
N VAL A 91 -2.62 14.95 -6.73
CA VAL A 91 -2.90 16.12 -7.59
C VAL A 91 -1.64 16.55 -8.35
N ARG A 92 -0.52 16.70 -7.66
CA ARG A 92 0.77 17.07 -8.26
C ARG A 92 1.27 16.03 -9.26
N ALA A 93 1.18 14.74 -8.91
CA ALA A 93 1.60 13.65 -9.79
C ALA A 93 0.76 13.56 -11.07
N VAL A 94 -0.56 13.72 -10.97
CA VAL A 94 -1.46 13.76 -12.14
C VAL A 94 -1.20 14.99 -13.02
N ALA A 95 -0.96 16.16 -12.42
CA ALA A 95 -0.62 17.37 -13.18
C ALA A 95 0.69 17.18 -13.97
N ALA A 96 1.75 16.68 -13.31
CA ALA A 96 3.03 16.37 -13.93
C ALA A 96 2.90 15.31 -15.04
N ALA A 97 2.13 14.24 -14.79
CA ALA A 97 1.86 13.20 -15.78
C ALA A 97 1.23 13.77 -17.05
N ARG A 98 0.23 14.63 -16.92
CA ARG A 98 -0.42 15.28 -18.06
C ARG A 98 0.53 16.22 -18.81
N ALA A 99 1.32 17.02 -18.11
CA ALA A 99 2.29 17.92 -18.71
C ALA A 99 3.38 17.18 -19.50
N ALA A 100 3.84 16.03 -19.00
CA ALA A 100 4.86 15.18 -19.62
C ALA A 100 4.31 14.22 -20.69
N GLY A 101 3.00 14.15 -20.91
CA GLY A 101 2.40 13.24 -21.89
C GLY A 101 2.41 11.77 -21.48
N VAL A 102 2.44 11.50 -20.17
CA VAL A 102 2.27 10.14 -19.62
C VAL A 102 0.89 9.60 -20.02
N ARG A 103 0.83 8.33 -20.35
CA ARG A 103 -0.41 7.71 -20.88
C ARG A 103 -1.24 7.03 -19.81
N ARG A 104 -0.59 6.40 -18.81
CA ARG A 104 -1.27 5.61 -17.79
C ARG A 104 -0.87 6.04 -16.38
N PHE A 105 -1.85 5.99 -15.47
CA PHE A 105 -1.67 6.26 -14.05
C PHE A 105 -2.24 5.11 -13.22
N VAL A 106 -1.41 4.44 -12.45
CA VAL A 106 -1.81 3.37 -11.52
C VAL A 106 -1.76 3.91 -10.10
N LEU A 107 -2.89 3.86 -9.40
CA LEU A 107 -3.01 4.31 -8.01
C LEU A 107 -3.27 3.11 -7.09
N VAL A 108 -2.49 2.97 -6.03
CA VAL A 108 -2.81 2.03 -4.95
C VAL A 108 -3.64 2.75 -3.88
N SER A 109 -4.84 2.25 -3.67
CA SER A 109 -5.83 2.74 -2.72
C SER A 109 -6.21 1.67 -1.71
N VAL A 110 -7.25 1.93 -0.92
CA VAL A 110 -7.68 1.07 0.19
C VAL A 110 -9.20 0.85 0.15
N PRO A 111 -9.70 -0.24 0.74
CA PRO A 111 -11.12 -0.44 0.97
C PRO A 111 -11.74 0.73 1.75
N GLY A 112 -12.96 1.10 1.41
CA GLY A 112 -13.67 2.20 2.07
C GLY A 112 -13.23 3.60 1.67
N ALA A 113 -12.27 3.76 0.74
CA ALA A 113 -11.88 5.05 0.21
C ALA A 113 -13.09 5.75 -0.45
N SER A 114 -13.41 6.96 0.00
CA SER A 114 -14.52 7.77 -0.53
C SER A 114 -14.30 9.23 -0.17
N PRO A 115 -14.59 10.20 -1.06
CA PRO A 115 -14.52 11.63 -0.75
C PRO A 115 -15.42 12.04 0.43
N GLY A 116 -16.51 11.31 0.67
CA GLY A 116 -17.42 11.52 1.80
C GLY A 116 -17.13 10.68 3.04
N ALA A 117 -16.02 9.94 3.10
CA ALA A 117 -15.72 9.10 4.25
C ALA A 117 -15.52 9.93 5.53
N PRO A 118 -16.08 9.49 6.69
CA PRO A 118 -15.91 10.19 7.97
C PRO A 118 -14.47 10.07 8.50
N VAL A 119 -13.76 9.00 8.17
CA VAL A 119 -12.37 8.77 8.56
C VAL A 119 -11.45 9.59 7.66
N PRO A 120 -10.60 10.49 8.19
CA PRO A 120 -9.77 11.39 7.40
C PRO A 120 -8.89 10.66 6.37
N PHE A 121 -8.27 9.55 6.75
CA PHE A 121 -7.42 8.75 5.84
C PHE A 121 -8.23 8.20 4.64
N LEU A 122 -9.41 7.63 4.88
CA LEU A 122 -10.28 7.10 3.83
C LEU A 122 -10.81 8.21 2.92
N ARG A 123 -11.10 9.38 3.49
CA ARG A 123 -11.49 10.56 2.73
C ARG A 123 -10.37 11.06 1.84
N ALA A 124 -9.15 11.18 2.36
CA ALA A 124 -7.98 11.61 1.58
C ALA A 124 -7.67 10.64 0.43
N LYS A 125 -7.80 9.32 0.65
CA LYS A 125 -7.67 8.31 -0.41
C LYS A 125 -8.80 8.41 -1.43
N GLY A 126 -10.05 8.64 -1.00
CA GLY A 126 -11.18 8.83 -1.91
C GLY A 126 -11.03 10.07 -2.81
N LEU A 127 -10.56 11.19 -2.24
CA LEU A 127 -10.23 12.39 -3.03
C LEU A 127 -9.09 12.13 -4.03
N ALA A 128 -8.09 11.34 -3.65
CA ALA A 128 -7.02 10.94 -4.56
C ALA A 128 -7.55 10.07 -5.72
N GLU A 129 -8.45 9.13 -5.46
CA GLU A 129 -9.13 8.34 -6.50
C GLU A 129 -9.93 9.23 -7.47
N GLU A 130 -10.66 10.22 -6.95
CA GLU A 130 -11.42 11.16 -7.77
C GLU A 130 -10.51 11.94 -8.73
N VAL A 131 -9.36 12.44 -8.25
CA VAL A 131 -8.36 13.12 -9.09
C VAL A 131 -7.88 12.23 -10.23
N VAL A 132 -7.61 10.95 -9.96
CA VAL A 132 -7.10 10.02 -10.97
C VAL A 132 -8.20 9.65 -11.97
N THR A 133 -9.40 9.31 -11.51
CA THR A 133 -10.50 8.86 -12.36
C THR A 133 -11.03 9.98 -13.26
N THR A 134 -10.90 11.25 -12.85
CA THR A 134 -11.31 12.42 -13.65
C THR A 134 -10.16 13.05 -14.46
N SER A 135 -8.94 12.50 -14.37
CA SER A 135 -7.73 13.07 -14.99
C SER A 135 -7.71 13.08 -16.51
N GLY A 136 -8.49 12.20 -17.16
CA GLY A 136 -8.43 11.92 -18.59
C GLY A 136 -7.27 10.99 -19.00
N LEU A 137 -6.43 10.53 -18.06
CA LEU A 137 -5.41 9.50 -18.32
C LEU A 137 -6.05 8.11 -18.33
N GLN A 138 -5.47 7.15 -19.06
CA GLN A 138 -5.74 5.75 -18.78
C GLN A 138 -5.37 5.48 -17.32
N HIS A 139 -6.23 4.80 -16.57
CA HIS A 139 -5.94 4.60 -15.14
C HIS A 139 -6.43 3.26 -14.63
N ALA A 140 -5.71 2.75 -13.62
CA ALA A 140 -6.18 1.67 -12.78
C ALA A 140 -6.04 2.09 -11.30
N VAL A 141 -7.14 2.04 -10.57
CA VAL A 141 -7.15 2.23 -9.11
C VAL A 141 -7.27 0.85 -8.47
N ILE A 142 -6.28 0.45 -7.69
CA ILE A 142 -6.28 -0.85 -7.00
C ILE A 142 -6.54 -0.61 -5.51
N ARG A 143 -7.76 -0.91 -5.05
CA ARG A 143 -8.12 -0.94 -3.63
C ARG A 143 -7.62 -2.24 -3.02
N SER A 144 -6.44 -2.19 -2.42
CA SER A 144 -5.81 -3.35 -1.81
C SER A 144 -6.37 -3.64 -0.43
N ALA A 145 -6.76 -4.89 -0.18
CA ALA A 145 -6.98 -5.41 1.16
C ALA A 145 -5.71 -5.24 2.03
N PRO A 146 -5.80 -5.46 3.37
CA PRO A 146 -4.64 -5.45 4.23
C PRO A 146 -3.52 -6.36 3.70
N VAL A 147 -2.28 -5.85 3.69
CA VAL A 147 -1.16 -6.52 3.03
C VAL A 147 -0.35 -7.34 4.03
N ILE A 148 -0.09 -8.61 3.71
CA ILE A 148 0.88 -9.46 4.41
C ILE A 148 2.20 -9.42 3.66
N GLY A 149 3.25 -8.95 4.35
CA GLY A 149 4.58 -8.84 3.77
C GLY A 149 5.52 -8.05 4.67
N THR A 150 6.82 -8.20 4.43
CA THR A 150 7.86 -7.48 5.18
C THR A 150 7.69 -5.97 4.95
N GLY A 151 7.70 -5.20 6.04
CA GLY A 151 7.52 -3.75 6.03
C GLY A 151 6.05 -3.29 6.02
N SER A 152 5.07 -4.19 5.94
CA SER A 152 3.66 -3.84 6.11
C SER A 152 3.39 -3.44 7.56
N LEU A 153 2.97 -2.19 7.77
CA LEU A 153 2.61 -1.69 9.10
C LEU A 153 1.41 -2.44 9.67
N TRP A 154 0.42 -2.75 8.83
CA TRP A 154 -0.77 -3.51 9.25
C TRP A 154 -0.39 -4.91 9.76
N PHE A 155 0.45 -5.63 9.01
CA PHE A 155 0.88 -6.98 9.41
C PHE A 155 1.81 -6.94 10.63
N ALA A 156 2.71 -5.96 10.72
CA ALA A 156 3.55 -5.76 11.88
C ALA A 156 2.72 -5.49 13.15
N ALA A 157 1.69 -4.65 13.07
CA ALA A 157 0.77 -4.41 14.17
C ALA A 157 0.04 -5.71 14.59
N THR A 158 -0.42 -6.52 13.64
CA THR A 158 -1.08 -7.79 13.92
C THR A 158 -0.14 -8.78 14.62
N VAL A 159 1.10 -8.91 14.15
CA VAL A 159 2.11 -9.79 14.78
C VAL A 159 2.46 -9.30 16.19
N VAL A 160 2.65 -7.99 16.36
CA VAL A 160 2.95 -7.42 17.69
C VAL A 160 1.79 -7.63 18.65
N GLY A 161 0.54 -7.55 18.19
CA GLY A 161 -0.65 -7.89 18.98
C GLY A 161 -0.67 -9.36 19.40
N ALA A 162 -0.33 -10.26 18.47
CA ALA A 162 -0.26 -11.71 18.76
C ALA A 162 0.80 -12.10 19.79
N LEU A 163 1.86 -11.30 19.91
CA LEU A 163 2.96 -11.52 20.87
C LEU A 163 2.69 -10.95 22.26
N GLN A 164 1.56 -10.30 22.50
CA GLN A 164 1.20 -9.81 23.85
C GLN A 164 0.70 -10.94 24.77
N ASP A 165 0.66 -10.68 26.06
CA ASP A 165 0.05 -11.55 27.07
C ASP A 165 -0.91 -10.73 27.95
N PRO A 166 -2.25 -10.89 27.81
CA PRO A 166 -2.92 -11.67 26.75
C PRO A 166 -2.70 -11.09 25.36
N PRO A 167 -2.83 -11.90 24.28
CA PRO A 167 -2.80 -11.41 22.90
C PRO A 167 -3.85 -10.34 22.63
N VAL A 168 -3.53 -9.40 21.74
CA VAL A 168 -4.36 -8.20 21.49
C VAL A 168 -4.84 -8.16 20.04
N VAL A 169 -6.14 -7.92 19.87
CA VAL A 169 -6.75 -7.50 18.61
C VAL A 169 -6.99 -5.99 18.64
N TRP A 170 -6.52 -5.31 17.63
CA TRP A 170 -6.74 -3.88 17.43
C TRP A 170 -8.15 -3.67 16.84
N GLY A 171 -9.11 -3.29 17.69
CA GLY A 171 -10.50 -3.13 17.31
C GLY A 171 -11.35 -4.40 17.43
N PRO A 172 -12.48 -4.51 16.69
CA PRO A 172 -13.39 -5.64 16.75
C PRO A 172 -12.77 -6.93 16.21
N GLY A 173 -13.00 -8.04 16.94
CA GLY A 173 -12.47 -9.36 16.57
C GLY A 173 -13.20 -10.03 15.42
N ASP A 174 -14.47 -9.73 15.24
CA ASP A 174 -15.36 -10.28 14.21
C ASP A 174 -15.22 -9.61 12.82
N ARG A 175 -14.33 -8.62 12.70
CA ARG A 175 -14.12 -7.90 11.45
C ARG A 175 -13.63 -8.83 10.34
N SER A 176 -14.39 -8.88 9.22
CA SER A 176 -14.01 -9.68 8.05
C SER A 176 -12.81 -9.07 7.33
N LEU A 177 -11.79 -9.86 7.09
CA LEU A 177 -10.55 -9.57 6.38
C LEU A 177 -10.42 -10.52 5.20
N ALA A 178 -9.70 -10.09 4.15
CA ALA A 178 -9.17 -10.97 3.11
C ALA A 178 -7.75 -10.51 2.76
N PRO A 179 -6.78 -10.72 3.67
CA PRO A 179 -5.44 -10.17 3.51
C PRO A 179 -4.76 -10.70 2.25
N VAL A 180 -4.06 -9.83 1.53
CA VAL A 180 -3.35 -10.15 0.29
C VAL A 180 -1.85 -10.19 0.52
N ALA A 181 -1.14 -11.12 -0.12
CA ALA A 181 0.31 -11.15 -0.07
C ALA A 181 0.93 -9.96 -0.82
N LEU A 182 2.00 -9.38 -0.28
CA LEU A 182 2.72 -8.25 -0.89
C LEU A 182 3.18 -8.56 -2.32
N GLY A 183 3.61 -9.79 -2.57
CA GLY A 183 4.01 -10.24 -3.91
C GLY A 183 2.85 -10.24 -4.91
N ASP A 184 1.64 -10.63 -4.48
CA ASP A 184 0.45 -10.64 -5.33
C ASP A 184 -0.01 -9.22 -5.67
N LEU A 185 0.07 -8.28 -4.70
CA LEU A 185 -0.19 -6.88 -4.95
C LEU A 185 0.82 -6.30 -5.95
N ALA A 186 2.10 -6.61 -5.79
CA ALA A 186 3.12 -6.16 -6.73
C ALA A 186 2.89 -6.74 -8.14
N ALA A 187 2.51 -8.01 -8.25
CA ALA A 187 2.16 -8.66 -9.50
C ALA A 187 0.94 -8.00 -10.18
N ALA A 188 -0.10 -7.70 -9.41
CA ALA A 188 -1.28 -7.00 -9.93
C ALA A 188 -0.94 -5.58 -10.46
N ILE A 189 -0.09 -4.84 -9.75
CA ILE A 189 0.39 -3.53 -10.21
C ILE A 189 1.21 -3.67 -11.50
N ALA A 190 2.07 -4.70 -11.60
CA ALA A 190 2.88 -4.94 -12.78
C ALA A 190 2.05 -5.31 -14.02
N VAL A 191 0.89 -5.96 -13.84
CA VAL A 191 -0.09 -6.17 -14.92
C VAL A 191 -0.81 -4.88 -15.26
N ALA A 192 -1.18 -4.07 -14.26
CA ALA A 192 -1.85 -2.78 -14.49
C ALA A 192 -0.94 -1.76 -15.22
N ASP A 193 0.38 -1.93 -15.18
CA ASP A 193 1.34 -1.14 -15.97
C ASP A 193 1.32 -1.51 -17.46
N ASP A 194 0.95 -2.74 -17.81
CA ASP A 194 0.96 -3.22 -19.20
C ASP A 194 -0.05 -2.45 -20.06
N LEU A 195 0.45 -1.69 -21.04
CA LEU A 195 -0.38 -0.83 -21.91
C LEU A 195 -1.24 -1.62 -22.91
N ASP A 196 -0.92 -2.89 -23.14
CA ASP A 196 -1.70 -3.75 -24.02
C ASP A 196 -2.95 -4.30 -23.34
N VAL A 197 -3.07 -4.11 -22.01
CA VAL A 197 -4.23 -4.54 -21.23
C VAL A 197 -5.08 -3.32 -20.84
N ASP A 198 -6.34 -3.32 -21.25
CA ASP A 198 -7.30 -2.29 -20.82
C ASP A 198 -7.92 -2.67 -19.48
N LEU A 199 -7.36 -2.10 -18.43
CA LEU A 199 -7.81 -2.27 -17.04
C LEU A 199 -8.31 -0.93 -16.46
N ALA A 200 -8.91 -0.08 -17.30
CA ALA A 200 -9.46 1.18 -16.84
C ALA A 200 -10.53 0.95 -15.76
N GLY A 201 -10.40 1.65 -14.62
CA GLY A 201 -11.38 1.59 -13.53
C GLY A 201 -10.80 1.38 -12.14
N THR A 202 -11.71 1.04 -11.22
CA THR A 202 -11.39 0.74 -9.81
C THR A 202 -11.60 -0.74 -9.54
N TRP A 203 -10.60 -1.37 -8.94
CA TRP A 203 -10.50 -2.80 -8.74
C TRP A 203 -10.24 -3.16 -7.28
N ALA A 204 -10.88 -4.20 -6.76
CA ALA A 204 -10.63 -4.77 -5.45
C ALA A 204 -9.58 -5.88 -5.54
N LEU A 205 -8.44 -5.72 -4.86
CA LEU A 205 -7.46 -6.80 -4.71
C LEU A 205 -7.51 -7.34 -3.30
N GLU A 206 -8.09 -8.52 -3.16
CA GLU A 206 -8.28 -9.25 -1.91
C GLU A 206 -7.57 -10.60 -1.99
N GLY A 207 -7.11 -11.10 -0.85
CA GLY A 207 -6.55 -12.45 -0.76
C GLY A 207 -7.61 -13.55 -0.93
N PRO A 208 -7.20 -14.80 -1.15
CA PRO A 208 -8.11 -15.90 -1.47
C PRO A 208 -8.87 -16.43 -0.24
N ASP A 209 -8.35 -16.20 0.96
CA ASP A 209 -8.84 -16.80 2.20
C ASP A 209 -9.41 -15.70 3.12
N PRO A 210 -10.75 -15.51 3.15
CA PRO A 210 -11.37 -14.59 4.11
C PRO A 210 -11.28 -15.16 5.53
N VAL A 211 -10.95 -14.27 6.47
CA VAL A 211 -10.83 -14.59 7.92
C VAL A 211 -11.36 -13.44 8.75
N THR A 212 -11.66 -13.68 10.02
CA THR A 212 -11.88 -12.63 11.00
C THR A 212 -10.57 -12.15 11.64
N SER A 213 -10.59 -11.00 12.32
CA SER A 213 -9.42 -10.53 13.07
C SER A 213 -8.99 -11.52 14.15
N ASP A 214 -9.97 -12.16 14.83
CA ASP A 214 -9.72 -13.16 15.87
C ASP A 214 -9.12 -14.45 15.28
N GLU A 215 -9.64 -14.92 14.15
CA GLU A 215 -9.08 -16.09 13.46
C GLU A 215 -7.64 -15.86 13.02
N LEU A 216 -7.34 -14.69 12.46
CA LEU A 216 -5.99 -14.34 12.07
C LEU A 216 -5.05 -14.26 13.29
N LEU A 217 -5.50 -13.67 14.39
CA LEU A 217 -4.74 -13.64 15.63
C LEU A 217 -4.50 -15.06 16.17
N SER A 218 -5.52 -15.91 16.17
CA SER A 218 -5.40 -17.30 16.61
C SER A 218 -4.43 -18.13 15.76
N MET A 219 -4.34 -17.82 14.47
CA MET A 219 -3.35 -18.42 13.56
C MET A 219 -1.90 -18.05 13.99
N LEU A 220 -1.70 -16.84 14.50
CA LEU A 220 -0.37 -16.34 14.91
C LEU A 220 -0.01 -16.73 16.35
N ALA A 221 -0.95 -16.63 17.27
CA ALA A 221 -0.71 -16.80 18.70
C ALA A 221 -1.08 -18.21 19.22
N GLY A 222 -1.78 -19.01 18.42
CA GLY A 222 -2.26 -20.35 18.75
C GLY A 222 -3.78 -20.39 19.01
N PRO A 223 -4.41 -21.57 18.82
CA PRO A 223 -5.88 -21.70 18.78
C PRO A 223 -6.58 -21.60 20.15
N ALA A 224 -5.82 -21.67 21.26
CA ALA A 224 -6.40 -21.66 22.62
C ALA A 224 -6.37 -20.26 23.27
N VAL A 225 -5.96 -19.23 22.55
CA VAL A 225 -5.85 -17.89 23.11
C VAL A 225 -7.19 -17.18 23.11
N VAL A 226 -7.41 -16.38 24.17
CA VAL A 226 -8.54 -15.45 24.26
C VAL A 226 -7.98 -14.05 24.18
N PRO A 227 -8.21 -13.32 23.05
CA PRO A 227 -7.63 -12.01 22.86
C PRO A 227 -8.32 -10.93 23.69
N GLU A 228 -7.56 -9.90 24.03
CA GLU A 228 -8.08 -8.62 24.47
C GLU A 228 -8.41 -7.77 23.24
N HIS A 229 -9.64 -7.22 23.16
CA HIS A 229 -10.03 -6.29 22.10
C HIS A 229 -9.85 -4.86 22.57
N LEU A 230 -9.02 -4.08 21.88
CA LEU A 230 -8.73 -2.70 22.30
C LEU A 230 -9.50 -1.68 21.47
N GLU A 231 -10.18 -0.79 22.18
CA GLU A 231 -10.78 0.40 21.60
C GLU A 231 -9.72 1.33 21.02
N ARG A 232 -10.12 2.13 20.04
CA ARG A 232 -9.25 2.99 19.20
C ARG A 232 -8.16 3.76 19.97
N GLU A 233 -8.55 4.46 21.06
CA GLU A 233 -7.61 5.32 21.80
C GLU A 233 -6.55 4.51 22.54
N THR A 234 -7.01 3.46 23.23
CA THR A 234 -6.13 2.52 23.96
C THR A 234 -5.22 1.79 22.98
N ALA A 235 -5.75 1.37 21.82
CA ALA A 235 -5.01 0.72 20.76
C ALA A 235 -3.87 1.61 20.23
N ARG A 236 -4.12 2.91 20.00
CA ARG A 236 -3.10 3.84 19.53
C ARG A 236 -1.94 3.99 20.51
N ALA A 237 -2.26 4.25 21.77
CA ALA A 237 -1.25 4.45 22.81
C ALA A 237 -0.38 3.19 22.98
N ARG A 238 -1.02 2.02 23.07
CA ARG A 238 -0.32 0.74 23.27
C ARG A 238 0.53 0.35 22.05
N LEU A 239 -0.02 0.49 20.84
CA LEU A 239 0.70 0.17 19.61
C LEU A 239 1.91 1.10 19.38
N SER A 240 1.81 2.40 19.67
CA SER A 240 2.92 3.34 19.62
C SER A 240 4.05 2.92 20.56
N GLY A 241 3.71 2.54 21.80
CA GLY A 241 4.69 2.03 22.77
C GLY A 241 5.40 0.76 22.29
N LEU A 242 4.65 -0.19 21.74
CA LEU A 242 5.17 -1.48 21.26
C LEU A 242 6.07 -1.34 20.02
N LEU A 243 5.75 -0.42 19.11
CA LEU A 243 6.56 -0.15 17.92
C LEU A 243 7.73 0.82 18.18
N GLY A 244 7.85 1.32 19.42
CA GLY A 244 8.95 2.19 19.84
C GLY A 244 8.95 3.56 19.14
N ARG A 245 7.82 4.00 18.60
CA ARG A 245 7.65 5.30 17.95
C ARG A 245 6.22 5.81 18.10
N GLU A 246 6.07 7.12 18.11
CA GLU A 246 4.73 7.72 18.06
C GLU A 246 4.08 7.43 16.68
N LEU A 247 2.86 6.93 16.71
CA LEU A 247 2.07 6.71 15.50
C LEU A 247 1.12 7.88 15.28
N GLY A 248 0.96 8.26 14.03
CA GLY A 248 -0.03 9.24 13.63
C GLY A 248 -1.45 8.84 14.07
N ALA A 249 -2.30 9.83 14.30
CA ALA A 249 -3.66 9.62 14.81
C ALA A 249 -4.49 8.68 13.92
N HIS A 250 -4.18 8.61 12.62
CA HIS A 250 -4.96 7.87 11.62
C HIS A 250 -4.49 6.43 11.39
N VAL A 251 -3.39 6.00 12.02
CA VAL A 251 -2.84 4.65 11.82
C VAL A 251 -3.79 3.58 12.33
N VAL A 252 -4.35 3.76 13.52
CA VAL A 252 -5.31 2.81 14.10
C VAL A 252 -6.58 2.76 13.27
N ASP A 253 -7.05 3.91 12.76
CA ASP A 253 -8.21 3.97 11.86
C ASP A 253 -7.98 3.16 10.58
N ALA A 254 -6.77 3.20 10.03
CA ALA A 254 -6.41 2.38 8.87
C ALA A 254 -6.31 0.89 9.21
N ILE A 255 -5.74 0.56 10.38
CA ILE A 255 -5.60 -0.83 10.85
C ILE A 255 -6.96 -1.44 11.15
N THR A 256 -7.89 -0.68 11.75
CA THR A 256 -9.22 -1.15 12.17
C THR A 256 -10.34 -0.83 11.18
N GLY A 257 -10.04 -0.11 10.12
CA GLY A 257 -10.99 0.35 9.10
C GLY A 257 -11.51 -0.77 8.19
N PRO A 258 -12.29 -0.43 7.16
CA PRO A 258 -12.78 -1.40 6.18
C PRO A 258 -11.63 -2.20 5.58
N ALA A 259 -11.79 -3.51 5.47
CA ALA A 259 -10.78 -4.43 4.96
C ALA A 259 -11.24 -5.17 3.68
N ARG A 260 -12.47 -4.94 3.25
CA ARG A 260 -13.07 -5.46 2.02
C ARG A 260 -13.51 -4.30 1.15
N ALA A 261 -13.22 -4.36 -0.14
CA ALA A 261 -13.54 -3.29 -1.08
C ALA A 261 -14.83 -3.61 -1.87
N ASP A 262 -15.67 -2.58 -2.03
CA ASP A 262 -16.81 -2.62 -2.95
C ASP A 262 -16.33 -2.19 -4.35
N ALA A 263 -15.76 -3.13 -5.09
CA ALA A 263 -15.27 -2.94 -6.47
C ALA A 263 -15.16 -4.31 -7.17
N ALA A 264 -14.99 -4.30 -8.49
CA ALA A 264 -14.77 -5.53 -9.25
C ALA A 264 -13.46 -6.23 -8.83
N PRO A 265 -13.44 -7.58 -8.75
CA PRO A 265 -12.26 -8.29 -8.29
C PRO A 265 -11.09 -8.17 -9.29
N ALA A 266 -9.93 -7.73 -8.79
CA ALA A 266 -8.73 -7.52 -9.60
C ALA A 266 -8.07 -8.84 -10.02
N ALA A 267 -7.99 -9.82 -9.13
CA ALA A 267 -7.21 -11.04 -9.38
C ALA A 267 -7.61 -11.78 -10.66
N PRO A 268 -8.91 -12.10 -10.92
CA PRO A 268 -9.31 -12.73 -12.16
C PRO A 268 -9.17 -11.81 -13.39
N ALA A 269 -9.44 -10.52 -13.24
CA ALA A 269 -9.32 -9.56 -14.35
C ALA A 269 -7.85 -9.35 -14.77
N PHE A 270 -6.93 -9.40 -13.84
CA PHE A 270 -5.50 -9.19 -14.07
C PHE A 270 -4.75 -10.51 -14.30
N GLY A 271 -5.43 -11.66 -14.21
CA GLY A 271 -4.79 -12.98 -14.34
C GLY A 271 -3.76 -13.29 -13.24
N VAL A 272 -3.93 -12.70 -12.06
CA VAL A 272 -3.01 -12.89 -10.93
C VAL A 272 -3.45 -14.09 -10.09
N SER A 273 -2.53 -15.02 -9.87
CA SER A 273 -2.72 -16.13 -8.93
C SER A 273 -2.42 -15.63 -7.51
N LEU A 274 -3.38 -15.85 -6.61
CA LEU A 274 -3.27 -15.38 -5.24
C LEU A 274 -2.60 -16.42 -4.32
N THR A 275 -1.75 -15.96 -3.45
CA THR A 275 -1.06 -16.78 -2.45
C THR A 275 -1.99 -17.07 -1.27
N PRO A 276 -2.18 -18.35 -0.88
CA PRO A 276 -2.95 -18.69 0.30
C PRO A 276 -2.44 -18.02 1.56
N LEU A 277 -3.37 -17.61 2.45
CA LEU A 277 -3.08 -16.83 3.67
C LEU A 277 -1.99 -17.46 4.54
N GLU A 278 -2.12 -18.76 4.85
CA GLU A 278 -1.14 -19.46 5.69
C GLU A 278 0.26 -19.45 5.08
N ARG A 279 0.35 -19.55 3.76
CA ARG A 279 1.61 -19.48 3.04
C ARG A 279 2.21 -18.08 3.11
N ALA A 280 1.41 -17.05 2.86
CA ALA A 280 1.85 -15.65 2.94
C ALA A 280 2.38 -15.29 4.33
N VAL A 281 1.67 -15.70 5.39
CA VAL A 281 2.08 -15.51 6.78
C VAL A 281 3.40 -16.21 7.05
N ARG A 282 3.50 -17.52 6.75
CA ARG A 282 4.70 -18.31 6.99
C ARG A 282 5.94 -17.76 6.29
N GLU A 283 5.83 -17.43 5.00
CA GLU A 283 6.93 -16.89 4.20
C GLU A 283 7.40 -15.52 4.72
N THR A 284 6.45 -14.66 5.13
CA THR A 284 6.78 -13.35 5.69
C THR A 284 7.50 -13.47 7.03
N LEU A 285 7.03 -14.32 7.93
CA LEU A 285 7.67 -14.53 9.23
C LEU A 285 9.06 -15.18 9.07
N ALA A 286 9.24 -16.11 8.16
CA ALA A 286 10.52 -16.72 7.86
C ALA A 286 11.54 -15.69 7.33
N THR A 287 11.10 -14.76 6.48
CA THR A 287 11.93 -13.67 5.95
C THR A 287 12.34 -12.71 7.05
N ALA A 288 11.43 -12.38 7.97
CA ALA A 288 11.72 -11.49 9.10
C ALA A 288 12.67 -12.11 10.13
N ALA A 289 12.66 -13.44 10.29
CA ALA A 289 13.53 -14.18 11.21
C ALA A 289 14.92 -14.44 10.63
N ALA A 290 15.13 -14.29 9.33
CA ALA A 290 16.44 -14.48 8.71
C ALA A 290 17.41 -13.39 9.20
N PRO A 291 18.62 -13.74 9.72
CA PRO A 291 19.59 -12.75 10.14
C PRO A 291 19.93 -11.86 8.95
N GLY A 292 19.78 -10.55 9.13
CA GLY A 292 20.01 -9.56 8.08
C GLY A 292 21.36 -9.81 7.40
N ARG A 293 21.34 -9.98 6.09
CA ARG A 293 22.57 -9.83 5.30
C ARG A 293 22.89 -8.34 5.36
N GLY A 294 23.84 -8.01 6.26
CA GLY A 294 24.37 -6.68 6.47
C GLY A 294 25.01 -6.07 5.22
#